data_a5544ff4150fa6d35ca441d137f19c70
#
_entry.id   a5544ff4150fa6d35ca441d137f19c70
#
_cell.length_a   1.000
_cell.length_b   1.000
_cell.length_c   1.000
_cell.angle_alpha   90.00
_cell.angle_beta   90.00
_cell.angle_gamma   90.00
#
_symmetry.space_group_name_H-M   'P 1'
#
loop_
_entity.id
_entity.type
_entity.pdbx_description
1 polymer ?
#
loop_
_entity_poly.entity_id
_entity_poly.type
_entity_poly.pdbx_seq_one_letter_code
_entity_poly.pdbx_strand_id
1 'polypeptide(L)'
;MYVLDTNVFIDAANAYYAFDLAPGYWDFLVRLFASQHAVSIKPVYDELGDAGDGDPLKDWAKQHKQHFIAPDSRVVACYQQVMTWAKDNYEPSAVSEFQRVADSWIVAHALANGWVVVTHEKSAPRSKRRIKIPVACAGVGVTCASPFEMLRSESMRLVL
;
A
#
# COMPACT_ATOMS: atom_id res chain seq x y z
N MET A 1 5.93 8.09 -8.99
CA MET A 1 5.07 6.89 -9.01
C MET A 1 4.71 6.50 -7.58
N TYR A 2 3.51 6.03 -7.36
CA TYR A 2 2.97 5.64 -6.06
C TYR A 2 2.85 4.12 -5.94
N VAL A 3 3.06 3.57 -4.74
CA VAL A 3 2.71 2.19 -4.40
C VAL A 3 1.66 2.20 -3.30
N LEU A 4 0.52 1.54 -3.55
CA LEU A 4 -0.69 1.62 -2.72
C LEU A 4 -0.77 0.47 -1.74
N ASP A 5 -0.98 0.81 -0.46
CA ASP A 5 -1.17 -0.11 0.64
C ASP A 5 -2.59 -0.69 0.66
N THR A 6 -2.80 -1.81 1.34
CA THR A 6 -4.07 -2.53 1.46
C THR A 6 -5.19 -1.63 1.99
N ASN A 7 -4.92 -0.81 3.00
CA ASN A 7 -5.93 0.06 3.60
C ASN A 7 -6.42 1.16 2.65
N VAL A 8 -5.65 1.54 1.62
CA VAL A 8 -6.10 2.49 0.60
C VAL A 8 -7.32 1.96 -0.16
N PHE A 9 -7.36 0.67 -0.43
CA PHE A 9 -8.48 0.01 -1.11
C PHE A 9 -9.62 -0.30 -0.14
N ILE A 10 -9.33 -0.86 1.03
CA ILE A 10 -10.35 -1.25 2.01
C ILE A 10 -11.11 -0.05 2.53
N ASP A 11 -10.42 1.01 2.94
CA ASP A 11 -11.05 2.23 3.47
C ASP A 11 -11.79 2.99 2.36
N ALA A 12 -11.30 2.96 1.12
CA ALA A 12 -12.02 3.51 -0.01
C ALA A 12 -13.35 2.79 -0.23
N ALA A 13 -13.35 1.47 -0.30
CA ALA A 13 -14.56 0.67 -0.54
C ALA A 13 -15.57 0.79 0.60
N ASN A 14 -15.10 0.80 1.86
CA ASN A 14 -15.98 0.68 3.04
C ASN A 14 -16.38 2.04 3.64
N ALA A 15 -15.61 3.10 3.43
CA ALA A 15 -15.82 4.36 4.15
C ALA A 15 -15.86 5.60 3.25
N TYR A 16 -14.97 5.73 2.26
CA TYR A 16 -14.80 7.00 1.54
C TYR A 16 -15.42 7.01 0.15
N TYR A 17 -15.31 5.92 -0.60
CA TYR A 17 -15.62 5.86 -2.02
C TYR A 17 -16.27 4.51 -2.39
N ALA A 18 -17.38 4.16 -1.72
CA ALA A 18 -18.11 2.93 -2.04
C ALA A 18 -18.39 2.83 -3.54
N PHE A 19 -18.34 1.62 -4.10
CA PHE A 19 -18.43 1.38 -5.55
C PHE A 19 -19.70 1.95 -6.19
N ASP A 20 -20.82 1.86 -5.46
CA ASP A 20 -22.13 2.34 -5.90
C ASP A 20 -22.29 3.87 -5.77
N LEU A 21 -21.55 4.50 -4.84
CA LEU A 21 -21.66 5.94 -4.56
C LEU A 21 -20.62 6.77 -5.30
N ALA A 22 -19.44 6.23 -5.50
CA ALA A 22 -18.30 6.96 -6.09
C ALA A 22 -17.53 6.13 -7.13
N PRO A 23 -18.19 5.62 -8.18
CA PRO A 23 -17.52 4.82 -9.21
C PRO A 23 -16.34 5.55 -9.87
N GLY A 24 -16.44 6.88 -10.01
CA GLY A 24 -15.38 7.71 -10.58
C GLY A 24 -14.04 7.66 -9.83
N TYR A 25 -14.03 7.31 -8.55
CA TYR A 25 -12.78 7.06 -7.81
C TYR A 25 -12.06 5.81 -8.34
N TRP A 26 -12.80 4.74 -8.55
CA TRP A 26 -12.27 3.47 -9.04
C TRP A 26 -11.78 3.57 -10.48
N ASP A 27 -12.53 4.27 -11.32
CA ASP A 27 -12.10 4.60 -12.70
C ASP A 27 -10.82 5.44 -12.69
N PHE A 28 -10.70 6.36 -11.73
CA PHE A 28 -9.50 7.17 -11.57
C PHE A 28 -8.28 6.31 -11.17
N LEU A 29 -8.43 5.39 -10.22
CA LEU A 29 -7.35 4.45 -9.86
C LEU A 29 -6.91 3.60 -11.06
N VAL A 30 -7.86 3.09 -11.84
CA VAL A 30 -7.54 2.32 -13.05
C VAL A 30 -6.74 3.16 -14.04
N ARG A 31 -7.09 4.44 -14.21
CA ARG A 31 -6.29 5.35 -15.06
C ARG A 31 -4.88 5.60 -14.51
N LEU A 32 -4.72 5.75 -13.19
CA LEU A 32 -3.38 5.88 -12.58
C LEU A 32 -2.53 4.63 -12.80
N PHE A 33 -3.13 3.46 -12.71
CA PHE A 33 -2.45 2.20 -13.01
C PHE A 33 -2.07 2.10 -14.48
N ALA A 34 -2.99 2.40 -15.40
CA ALA A 34 -2.76 2.35 -16.84
C ALA A 34 -1.67 3.33 -17.29
N SER A 35 -1.59 4.51 -16.67
CA SER A 35 -0.57 5.53 -16.94
C SER A 35 0.75 5.30 -16.18
N GLN A 36 0.85 4.23 -15.41
CA GLN A 36 2.03 3.92 -14.57
C GLN A 36 2.35 5.00 -13.52
N HIS A 37 1.36 5.76 -13.08
CA HIS A 37 1.50 6.69 -11.96
C HIS A 37 1.33 6.01 -10.61
N ALA A 38 0.62 4.87 -10.57
CA ALA A 38 0.46 4.05 -9.38
C ALA A 38 0.56 2.56 -9.71
N VAL A 39 0.90 1.78 -8.69
CA VAL A 39 0.82 0.31 -8.67
C VAL A 39 0.42 -0.15 -7.28
N SER A 40 0.16 -1.44 -7.13
CA SER A 40 0.22 -2.12 -5.85
C SER A 40 1.08 -3.38 -5.95
N ILE A 41 1.07 -4.23 -4.96
CA ILE A 41 1.95 -5.38 -4.87
C ILE A 41 1.17 -6.67 -4.64
N LYS A 42 1.76 -7.81 -5.04
CA LYS A 42 1.11 -9.11 -4.89
C LYS A 42 0.67 -9.41 -3.45
N PRO A 43 1.43 -9.14 -2.37
CA PRO A 43 0.94 -9.33 -1.01
C PRO A 43 -0.36 -8.56 -0.68
N VAL A 44 -0.52 -7.32 -1.19
CA VAL A 44 -1.77 -6.57 -1.07
C VAL A 44 -2.91 -7.27 -1.79
N TYR A 45 -2.68 -7.77 -3.02
CA TYR A 45 -3.67 -8.55 -3.74
C TYR A 45 -4.13 -9.78 -2.96
N ASP A 46 -3.18 -10.49 -2.34
CA ASP A 46 -3.47 -11.67 -1.55
C ASP A 46 -4.33 -11.32 -0.31
N GLU A 47 -4.02 -10.22 0.39
CA GLU A 47 -4.83 -9.71 1.51
C GLU A 47 -6.25 -9.30 1.09
N LEU A 48 -6.41 -8.65 -0.07
CA LEU A 48 -7.74 -8.32 -0.62
C LEU A 48 -8.52 -9.58 -1.01
N GLY A 49 -7.81 -10.65 -1.36
CA GLY A 49 -8.38 -11.96 -1.68
C GLY A 49 -8.97 -12.71 -0.49
N ASP A 50 -8.58 -12.36 0.74
CA ASP A 50 -9.09 -12.99 1.97
C ASP A 50 -10.53 -12.58 2.32
N ALA A 51 -11.08 -11.57 1.64
CA ALA A 51 -12.48 -11.18 1.76
C ALA A 51 -13.42 -12.31 1.31
N GLY A 52 -14.63 -12.33 1.86
CA GLY A 52 -15.65 -13.32 1.51
C GLY A 52 -16.05 -13.33 0.04
N ASP A 53 -16.68 -14.40 -0.41
CA ASP A 53 -17.21 -14.47 -1.77
C ASP A 53 -18.32 -13.43 -1.98
N GLY A 54 -18.29 -12.78 -3.14
CA GLY A 54 -19.23 -11.69 -3.46
C GLY A 54 -18.79 -10.31 -2.95
N ASP A 55 -17.61 -10.18 -2.36
CA ASP A 55 -17.05 -8.88 -1.99
C ASP A 55 -16.67 -8.09 -3.25
N PRO A 56 -17.24 -6.88 -3.46
CA PRO A 56 -16.99 -6.08 -4.67
C PRO A 56 -15.51 -5.69 -4.83
N LEU A 57 -14.79 -5.45 -3.73
CA LEU A 57 -13.37 -5.10 -3.77
C LEU A 57 -12.50 -6.28 -4.22
N LYS A 58 -12.81 -7.48 -3.72
CA LYS A 58 -12.15 -8.72 -4.18
C LYS A 58 -12.35 -8.94 -5.68
N ASP A 59 -13.57 -8.73 -6.18
CA ASP A 59 -13.86 -8.89 -7.61
C ASP A 59 -13.18 -7.82 -8.45
N TRP A 60 -13.15 -6.57 -7.98
CA TRP A 60 -12.41 -5.48 -8.60
C TRP A 60 -10.90 -5.78 -8.67
N ALA A 61 -10.31 -6.25 -7.57
CA ALA A 61 -8.89 -6.61 -7.52
C ALA A 61 -8.56 -7.74 -8.52
N LYS A 62 -9.43 -8.75 -8.68
CA LYS A 62 -9.26 -9.82 -9.69
C LYS A 62 -9.23 -9.27 -11.10
N GLN A 63 -10.11 -8.31 -11.44
CA GLN A 63 -10.17 -7.69 -12.77
C GLN A 63 -8.91 -6.86 -13.07
N HIS A 64 -8.24 -6.36 -12.04
CA HIS A 64 -7.06 -5.48 -12.15
C HIS A 64 -5.77 -6.12 -11.65
N LYS A 65 -5.72 -7.46 -11.57
CA LYS A 65 -4.60 -8.24 -11.01
C LYS A 65 -3.23 -7.87 -11.59
N GLN A 66 -3.17 -7.50 -12.86
CA GLN A 66 -1.93 -7.13 -13.55
C GLN A 66 -1.20 -5.91 -12.92
N HIS A 67 -1.89 -5.12 -12.12
CA HIS A 67 -1.34 -3.94 -11.44
C HIS A 67 -0.82 -4.23 -10.01
N PHE A 68 -0.91 -5.49 -9.58
CA PHE A 68 -0.37 -5.98 -8.31
C PHE A 68 0.89 -6.78 -8.59
N ILE A 69 2.03 -6.10 -8.59
CA ILE A 69 3.29 -6.63 -9.08
C ILE A 69 3.99 -7.54 -8.05
N ALA A 70 4.69 -8.55 -8.56
CA ALA A 70 5.54 -9.42 -7.76
C ALA A 70 6.92 -8.76 -7.49
N PRO A 71 7.62 -9.12 -6.39
CA PRO A 71 8.96 -8.64 -6.14
C PRO A 71 9.98 -9.22 -7.13
N ASP A 72 10.88 -8.38 -7.61
CA ASP A 72 12.09 -8.78 -8.33
C ASP A 72 13.29 -8.93 -7.36
N SER A 73 14.46 -9.28 -7.88
CA SER A 73 15.68 -9.47 -7.09
C SER A 73 16.12 -8.20 -6.33
N ARG A 74 15.88 -7.00 -6.89
CA ARG A 74 16.20 -5.72 -6.25
C ARG A 74 15.28 -5.47 -5.08
N VAL A 75 13.98 -5.76 -5.24
CA VAL A 75 13.00 -5.65 -4.15
C VAL A 75 13.33 -6.62 -3.02
N VAL A 76 13.74 -7.86 -3.34
CA VAL A 76 14.16 -8.84 -2.31
C VAL A 76 15.38 -8.34 -1.53
N ALA A 77 16.37 -7.74 -2.19
CA ALA A 77 17.52 -7.14 -1.52
C ALA A 77 17.12 -5.97 -0.61
N CYS A 78 16.23 -5.09 -1.07
CA CYS A 78 15.67 -4.00 -0.25
C CYS A 78 14.81 -4.50 0.91
N TYR A 79 14.08 -5.59 0.72
CA TYR A 79 13.33 -6.26 1.79
C TYR A 79 14.25 -6.68 2.95
N GLN A 80 15.43 -7.22 2.63
CA GLN A 80 16.42 -7.56 3.67
C GLN A 80 16.87 -6.33 4.45
N GLN A 81 17.05 -5.17 3.79
CA GLN A 81 17.39 -3.91 4.46
C GLN A 81 16.28 -3.43 5.39
N VAL A 82 15.02 -3.48 4.92
CA VAL A 82 13.83 -3.13 5.72
C VAL A 82 13.74 -4.02 6.95
N MET A 83 13.94 -5.34 6.79
CA MET A 83 13.86 -6.28 7.90
C MET A 83 15.03 -6.14 8.88
N THR A 84 16.22 -5.79 8.42
CA THR A 84 17.37 -5.46 9.29
C THR A 84 17.05 -4.24 10.13
N TRP A 85 16.56 -3.15 9.52
CA TRP A 85 16.10 -1.97 10.24
C TRP A 85 15.04 -2.31 11.30
N ALA A 86 14.05 -3.13 10.95
CA ALA A 86 12.99 -3.54 11.87
C ALA A 86 13.56 -4.30 13.08
N LYS A 87 14.46 -5.26 12.87
CA LYS A 87 15.12 -6.04 13.93
C LYS A 87 15.98 -5.18 14.85
N ASP A 88 16.63 -4.14 14.33
CA ASP A 88 17.49 -3.25 15.10
C ASP A 88 16.67 -2.27 15.98
N ASN A 89 15.39 -2.04 15.68
CA ASN A 89 14.58 -1.01 16.31
C ASN A 89 13.36 -1.53 17.08
N TYR A 90 12.94 -2.79 16.90
CA TYR A 90 11.72 -3.33 17.46
C TYR A 90 11.89 -4.71 18.10
N GLU A 91 10.97 -5.06 19.00
CA GLU A 91 10.90 -6.37 19.63
C GLU A 91 10.56 -7.47 18.61
N PRO A 92 11.01 -8.73 18.84
CA PRO A 92 10.81 -9.85 17.92
C PRO A 92 9.35 -10.08 17.51
N SER A 93 8.39 -9.86 18.42
CA SER A 93 6.96 -10.00 18.13
C SER A 93 6.45 -8.99 17.12
N ALA A 94 6.86 -7.72 17.25
CA ALA A 94 6.51 -6.67 16.28
C ALA A 94 7.15 -6.91 14.92
N VAL A 95 8.41 -7.38 14.89
CA VAL A 95 9.11 -7.76 13.66
C VAL A 95 8.41 -8.92 12.96
N SER A 96 8.01 -9.96 13.71
CA SER A 96 7.30 -11.12 13.18
C SER A 96 5.94 -10.73 12.57
N GLU A 97 5.19 -9.83 13.21
CA GLU A 97 3.94 -9.32 12.66
C GLU A 97 4.18 -8.54 11.37
N PHE A 98 5.13 -7.62 11.36
CA PHE A 98 5.49 -6.80 10.19
C PHE A 98 5.96 -7.65 9.00
N GLN A 99 6.68 -8.74 9.25
CA GLN A 99 7.12 -9.69 8.23
C GLN A 99 5.97 -10.46 7.58
N ARG A 100 4.90 -10.72 8.33
CA ARG A 100 3.79 -11.59 7.90
C ARG A 100 2.78 -10.90 7.01
N VAL A 101 2.68 -9.58 7.07
CA VAL A 101 1.73 -8.75 6.31
C VAL A 101 2.39 -8.04 5.13
N ALA A 102 1.59 -7.41 4.27
CA ALA A 102 2.09 -6.69 3.10
C ALA A 102 3.01 -5.50 3.42
N ASP A 103 2.93 -4.94 4.64
CA ASP A 103 3.58 -3.70 5.06
C ASP A 103 5.10 -3.66 4.78
N SER A 104 5.82 -4.73 5.14
CA SER A 104 7.26 -4.82 4.90
C SER A 104 7.63 -4.85 3.42
N TRP A 105 6.82 -5.53 2.61
CA TRP A 105 7.02 -5.64 1.18
C TRP A 105 6.72 -4.34 0.45
N ILE A 106 5.70 -3.58 0.90
CA ILE A 106 5.36 -2.30 0.27
C ILE A 106 6.49 -1.27 0.45
N VAL A 107 7.08 -1.23 1.65
CA VAL A 107 8.26 -0.39 1.92
C VAL A 107 9.46 -0.84 1.08
N ALA A 108 9.67 -2.16 0.93
CA ALA A 108 10.76 -2.70 0.10
C ALA A 108 10.60 -2.35 -1.38
N HIS A 109 9.40 -2.45 -1.94
CA HIS A 109 9.12 -2.05 -3.33
C HIS A 109 9.39 -0.55 -3.54
N ALA A 110 8.95 0.30 -2.61
CA ALA A 110 9.19 1.73 -2.67
C ALA A 110 10.68 2.06 -2.58
N LEU A 111 11.41 1.41 -1.66
CA LEU A 111 12.85 1.60 -1.50
C LEU A 111 13.62 1.21 -2.78
N ALA A 112 13.29 0.06 -3.37
CA ALA A 112 13.97 -0.45 -4.56
C ALA A 112 13.77 0.42 -5.81
N ASN A 113 12.63 1.12 -5.89
CA ASN A 113 12.23 1.84 -7.09
C ASN A 113 12.16 3.37 -6.91
N GLY A 114 12.41 3.90 -5.71
CA GLY A 114 12.29 5.32 -5.43
C GLY A 114 10.83 5.82 -5.49
N TRP A 115 9.88 4.97 -5.13
CA TRP A 115 8.45 5.31 -5.16
C TRP A 115 7.96 5.86 -3.83
N VAL A 116 6.80 6.52 -3.85
CA VAL A 116 6.10 7.03 -2.68
C VAL A 116 5.10 5.97 -2.20
N VAL A 117 5.19 5.58 -0.94
CA VAL A 117 4.18 4.70 -0.32
C VAL A 117 2.94 5.51 0.01
N VAL A 118 1.77 5.00 -0.36
CA VAL A 118 0.47 5.61 -0.03
C VAL A 118 -0.25 4.72 0.98
N THR A 119 -0.57 5.28 2.14
CA THR A 119 -1.26 4.59 3.23
C THR A 119 -2.12 5.54 4.05
N HIS A 120 -3.20 5.03 4.65
CA HIS A 120 -3.98 5.73 5.68
C HIS A 120 -3.34 5.66 7.07
N GLU A 121 -2.32 4.82 7.26
CA GLU A 121 -1.65 4.74 8.55
C GLU A 121 -1.02 6.08 8.95
N LYS A 122 -1.16 6.40 10.23
CA LYS A 122 -0.51 7.58 10.83
C LYS A 122 0.79 7.16 11.49
N SER A 123 1.79 8.03 11.42
CA SER A 123 3.06 7.81 12.11
C SER A 123 2.85 7.69 13.61
N ALA A 124 3.47 6.67 14.22
CA ALA A 124 3.47 6.45 15.66
C ALA A 124 4.89 6.04 16.12
N PRO A 125 5.88 6.95 16.04
CA PRO A 125 7.29 6.62 16.22
C PRO A 125 7.65 6.15 17.64
N ARG A 126 6.81 6.48 18.64
CA ARG A 126 7.00 6.04 20.04
C ARG A 126 6.41 4.66 20.34
N SER A 127 5.59 4.11 19.45
CA SER A 127 5.03 2.77 19.63
C SER A 127 6.10 1.72 19.35
N LYS A 128 6.30 0.80 20.28
CA LYS A 128 7.20 -0.35 20.12
C LYS A 128 6.47 -1.67 19.87
N ARG A 129 5.14 -1.66 19.98
CA ARG A 129 4.29 -2.86 19.87
C ARG A 129 3.98 -3.25 18.42
N ARG A 130 3.95 -2.27 17.52
CA ARG A 130 3.65 -2.47 16.10
C ARG A 130 4.48 -1.52 15.25
N ILE A 131 5.03 -2.05 14.17
CA ILE A 131 5.73 -1.25 13.16
C ILE A 131 4.69 -0.67 12.21
N LYS A 132 4.60 0.65 12.17
CA LYS A 132 3.73 1.38 11.26
C LYS A 132 4.46 1.70 9.97
N ILE A 133 3.77 1.60 8.82
CA ILE A 133 4.34 1.89 7.49
C ILE A 133 5.07 3.24 7.45
N PRO A 134 4.49 4.38 7.92
CA PRO A 134 5.19 5.67 7.87
C PRO A 134 6.48 5.69 8.69
N VAL A 135 6.54 4.95 9.81
CA VAL A 135 7.75 4.86 10.63
C VAL A 135 8.82 4.02 9.93
N ALA A 136 8.43 2.90 9.32
CA ALA A 136 9.34 2.07 8.54
C ALA A 136 9.90 2.83 7.33
N CYS A 137 9.03 3.54 6.60
CA CYS A 137 9.44 4.41 5.48
C CYS A 137 10.49 5.43 5.92
N ALA A 138 10.24 6.18 7.00
CA ALA A 138 11.19 7.15 7.55
C ALA A 138 12.51 6.48 7.96
N GLY A 139 12.44 5.29 8.54
CA GLY A 139 13.61 4.52 8.99
C GLY A 139 14.55 4.09 7.88
N VAL A 140 14.04 3.89 6.66
CA VAL A 140 14.84 3.46 5.51
C VAL A 140 14.92 4.51 4.38
N GLY A 141 14.45 5.75 4.63
CA GLY A 141 14.55 6.85 3.69
C GLY A 141 13.55 6.81 2.52
N VAL A 142 12.37 6.21 2.74
CA VAL A 142 11.27 6.16 1.77
C VAL A 142 10.25 7.26 2.06
N THR A 143 9.76 7.92 1.03
CA THR A 143 8.68 8.92 1.16
C THR A 143 7.33 8.23 1.33
N CYS A 144 6.52 8.76 2.24
CA CYS A 144 5.17 8.28 2.53
C CYS A 144 4.16 9.42 2.37
N ALA A 145 2.99 9.13 1.82
CA ALA A 145 1.90 10.08 1.63
C ALA A 145 0.55 9.46 2.02
N SER A 146 -0.41 10.29 2.37
CA SER A 146 -1.79 9.86 2.52
C SER A 146 -2.47 9.71 1.17
N PRO A 147 -3.56 8.92 1.06
CA PRO A 147 -4.36 8.84 -0.16
C PRO A 147 -4.87 10.19 -0.62
N PHE A 148 -5.25 11.07 0.31
CA PHE A 148 -5.75 12.42 -0.03
C PHE A 148 -4.68 13.33 -0.62
N GLU A 149 -3.42 13.21 -0.17
CA GLU A 149 -2.28 13.91 -0.78
C GLU A 149 -2.03 13.41 -2.19
N MET A 150 -2.04 12.09 -2.41
CA MET A 150 -1.92 11.49 -3.75
C MET A 150 -3.03 11.99 -4.68
N LEU A 151 -4.29 11.92 -4.25
CA LEU A 151 -5.44 12.34 -5.07
C LEU A 151 -5.35 13.82 -5.47
N ARG A 152 -4.90 14.70 -4.56
CA ARG A 152 -4.68 16.12 -4.87
C ARG A 152 -3.52 16.34 -5.84
N SER A 153 -2.41 15.65 -5.63
CA SER A 153 -1.25 15.69 -6.53
C SER A 153 -1.60 15.24 -7.94
N GLU A 154 -2.44 14.23 -8.07
CA GLU A 154 -2.90 13.71 -9.37
C GLU A 154 -4.14 14.45 -9.90
N SER A 155 -4.50 15.58 -9.27
CA SER A 155 -5.60 16.47 -9.69
C SER A 155 -6.97 15.77 -9.81
N MET A 156 -7.19 14.74 -8.97
CA MET A 156 -8.48 14.04 -8.95
C MET A 156 -9.60 15.00 -8.52
N ARG A 157 -10.71 14.97 -9.25
CA ARG A 157 -11.95 15.66 -8.90
C ARG A 157 -13.13 14.74 -9.13
N LEU A 158 -13.94 14.55 -8.11
CA LEU A 158 -15.28 13.96 -8.25
C LEU A 158 -16.26 15.11 -8.51
N VAL A 159 -16.82 15.12 -9.69
CA VAL A 159 -17.82 16.12 -10.13
C VAL A 159 -19.09 15.40 -10.57
N LEU A 160 -20.25 16.01 -10.31
CA LEU A 160 -21.55 15.51 -10.77
C LEU A 160 -21.76 15.87 -12.23
#